data_486fa1e75831f0b3959b6481f84047a6
#
_entry.id   486fa1e75831f0b3959b6481f84047a6
#
_cell.length_a   1.000
_cell.length_b   1.000
_cell.length_c   1.000
_cell.angle_alpha   90.00
_cell.angle_beta   90.00
_cell.angle_gamma   90.00
#
_symmetry.space_group_name_H-M   'P 1'
#
loop_
_entity.id
_entity.type
_entity.pdbx_description
1 polymer ?
#
loop_
_entity_poly.entity_id
_entity_poly.type
_entity_poly.pdbx_seq_one_letter_code
_entity_poly.pdbx_strand_id
1 'polypeptide(L)'
;MIKLERSKVVVRDGKEVIEAAAIAKPGDVLLEVVTYTNNSKSTVRRLEATLPVPAETELLVDSVAPGSAFASVDGKIFAAMPLKRKVRSANGAEVEQLVPASAYRSLRWYPGDLASGKSLTFSARFKVSDDQPAANGKSR
;
A
#
# COMPACT_ATOMS: atom_id res chain seq x y z
N MET A 1 7.42 7.19 -17.40
CA MET A 1 6.34 7.99 -16.81
C MET A 1 5.65 7.20 -15.71
N ILE A 2 5.35 7.84 -14.61
CA ILE A 2 4.68 7.21 -13.50
C ILE A 2 3.36 7.95 -13.27
N LYS A 3 2.28 7.21 -13.18
CA LYS A 3 0.96 7.79 -12.94
C LYS A 3 0.33 7.12 -11.73
N LEU A 4 -0.06 7.93 -10.74
CA LEU A 4 -0.74 7.43 -9.54
C LEU A 4 -2.18 7.92 -9.57
N GLU A 5 -3.10 6.99 -9.42
CA GLU A 5 -4.53 7.29 -9.40
C GLU A 5 -5.15 6.79 -8.10
N ARG A 6 -6.00 7.60 -7.52
CA ARG A 6 -6.72 7.24 -6.31
C ARG A 6 -8.20 7.28 -6.56
N SER A 7 -8.88 6.23 -6.12
CA SER A 7 -10.33 6.12 -6.24
C SER A 7 -10.89 5.63 -4.92
N LYS A 8 -12.20 5.71 -4.78
CA LYS A 8 -12.89 5.20 -3.60
C LYS A 8 -13.73 4.01 -4.01
N VAL A 9 -13.69 2.95 -3.20
CA VAL A 9 -14.50 1.75 -3.44
C VAL A 9 -15.73 1.85 -2.56
N VAL A 10 -16.91 1.88 -3.16
CA VAL A 10 -18.16 1.95 -2.42
C VAL A 10 -19.04 0.77 -2.81
N VAL A 11 -19.99 0.41 -1.94
CA VAL A 11 -20.93 -0.67 -2.23
C VAL A 11 -22.28 -0.03 -2.48
N ARG A 12 -22.85 -0.28 -3.67
CA ARG A 12 -24.19 0.18 -4.03
C ARG A 12 -24.97 -1.00 -4.55
N ASP A 13 -26.15 -1.22 -3.97
CA ASP A 13 -27.02 -2.33 -4.39
C ASP A 13 -26.27 -3.67 -4.36
N GLY A 14 -25.41 -3.86 -3.35
CA GLY A 14 -24.67 -5.09 -3.19
C GLY A 14 -23.46 -5.25 -4.09
N LYS A 15 -23.12 -4.23 -4.88
CA LYS A 15 -22.00 -4.30 -5.81
C LYS A 15 -20.97 -3.23 -5.50
N GLU A 16 -19.69 -3.57 -5.73
CA GLU A 16 -18.63 -2.58 -5.59
C GLU A 16 -18.62 -1.64 -6.79
N VAL A 17 -18.49 -0.36 -6.50
CA VAL A 17 -18.41 0.68 -7.52
C VAL A 17 -17.19 1.54 -7.20
N ILE A 18 -16.43 1.89 -8.24
CA ILE A 18 -15.26 2.74 -8.10
C ILE A 18 -15.67 4.17 -8.42
N GLU A 19 -15.41 5.08 -7.48
CA GLU A 19 -15.79 6.49 -7.62
C GLU A 19 -14.58 7.37 -7.38
N ALA A 20 -14.67 8.62 -7.82
CA ALA A 20 -13.64 9.59 -7.54
C ALA A 20 -13.50 9.78 -6.03
N ALA A 21 -12.26 9.87 -5.56
CA ALA A 21 -11.97 9.97 -4.12
C ALA A 21 -11.86 11.44 -3.73
N ALA A 22 -12.95 12.16 -3.79
CA ALA A 22 -12.94 13.59 -3.49
C ALA A 22 -12.72 13.84 -2.00
N ILE A 23 -13.42 13.08 -1.16
CA ILE A 23 -13.32 13.21 0.29
C ILE A 23 -13.31 11.81 0.86
N ALA A 24 -12.36 11.53 1.74
CA ALA A 24 -12.26 10.25 2.42
C ALA A 24 -12.71 10.41 3.87
N LYS A 25 -13.53 9.49 4.32
CA LYS A 25 -14.05 9.46 5.69
C LYS A 25 -13.58 8.20 6.38
N PRO A 26 -13.54 8.18 7.71
CA PRO A 26 -13.20 6.96 8.42
C PRO A 26 -14.05 5.79 7.94
N GLY A 27 -13.41 4.66 7.71
CA GLY A 27 -14.07 3.46 7.20
C GLY A 27 -14.12 3.34 5.70
N ASP A 28 -13.87 4.42 4.96
CA ASP A 28 -13.84 4.36 3.50
C ASP A 28 -12.67 3.52 3.04
N VAL A 29 -12.85 2.87 1.88
CA VAL A 29 -11.78 2.10 1.24
C VAL A 29 -11.30 2.85 0.01
N LEU A 30 -10.02 3.11 -0.03
CA LEU A 30 -9.38 3.79 -1.16
C LEU A 30 -8.66 2.76 -2.01
N LEU A 31 -8.75 2.90 -3.32
CA LEU A 31 -7.98 2.10 -4.27
C LEU A 31 -6.89 2.98 -4.85
N GLU A 32 -5.63 2.59 -4.66
CA GLU A 32 -4.49 3.29 -5.23
C GLU A 32 -3.94 2.45 -6.36
N VAL A 33 -3.77 3.04 -7.52
CA VAL A 33 -3.24 2.37 -8.70
C VAL A 33 -2.07 3.18 -9.22
N VAL A 34 -0.90 2.54 -9.31
CA VAL A 34 0.26 3.19 -9.89
C VAL A 34 0.65 2.47 -11.18
N THR A 35 0.83 3.23 -12.24
CA THR A 35 1.20 2.71 -13.55
C THR A 35 2.56 3.27 -13.93
N TYR A 36 3.47 2.37 -14.28
CA TYR A 36 4.81 2.72 -14.77
C TYR A 36 4.83 2.47 -16.26
N THR A 37 5.13 3.49 -17.06
CA THR A 37 5.21 3.38 -18.50
C THR A 37 6.61 3.76 -18.96
N ASN A 38 7.22 2.90 -19.77
CA ASN A 38 8.55 3.18 -20.32
C ASN A 38 8.38 3.88 -21.66
N ASN A 39 8.51 5.20 -21.65
CA ASN A 39 8.39 6.02 -22.87
C ASN A 39 9.70 6.19 -23.60
N SER A 40 10.78 5.58 -23.08
CA SER A 40 12.09 5.70 -23.71
C SER A 40 12.25 4.66 -24.82
N LYS A 41 13.33 4.76 -25.56
CA LYS A 41 13.61 3.83 -26.66
C LYS A 41 14.36 2.59 -26.17
N SER A 42 14.78 2.55 -24.92
CA SER A 42 15.53 1.41 -24.40
C SER A 42 14.81 0.83 -23.19
N THR A 43 15.17 -0.40 -22.86
CA THR A 43 14.58 -1.11 -21.72
C THR A 43 15.03 -0.44 -20.42
N VAL A 44 14.06 -0.20 -19.52
CA VAL A 44 14.36 0.18 -18.14
C VAL A 44 14.69 -1.09 -17.38
N ARG A 45 15.86 -1.14 -16.76
CA ARG A 45 16.31 -2.34 -16.08
C ARG A 45 16.09 -2.24 -14.59
N ARG A 46 15.73 -3.36 -13.98
CA ARG A 46 15.60 -3.49 -12.51
C ARG A 46 14.67 -2.44 -11.94
N LEU A 47 13.49 -2.37 -12.54
CA LEU A 47 12.48 -1.41 -12.09
C LEU A 47 12.09 -1.69 -10.65
N GLU A 48 12.02 -0.63 -9.85
CA GLU A 48 11.47 -0.71 -8.50
C GLU A 48 10.20 0.12 -8.49
N ALA A 49 9.06 -0.54 -8.27
CA ALA A 49 7.79 0.14 -8.23
C ALA A 49 7.38 0.31 -6.78
N THR A 50 7.16 1.54 -6.35
CA THR A 50 6.86 1.85 -4.96
C THR A 50 5.50 2.52 -4.85
N LEU A 51 4.73 2.10 -3.85
CA LEU A 51 3.42 2.68 -3.57
C LEU A 51 3.37 3.02 -2.08
N PRO A 52 3.40 4.32 -1.74
CA PRO A 52 3.31 4.70 -0.33
C PRO A 52 1.92 4.42 0.23
N VAL A 53 1.87 4.05 1.49
CA VAL A 53 0.60 3.90 2.19
C VAL A 53 0.11 5.29 2.55
N PRO A 54 -1.11 5.68 2.14
CA PRO A 54 -1.60 7.02 2.48
C PRO A 54 -1.69 7.21 3.99
N ALA A 55 -1.50 8.44 4.43
CA ALA A 55 -1.56 8.76 5.85
C ALA A 55 -2.93 8.37 6.42
N GLU A 56 -2.93 7.85 7.63
CA GLU A 56 -4.14 7.51 8.37
C GLU A 56 -4.98 6.44 7.69
N THR A 57 -4.32 5.56 6.96
CA THR A 57 -4.98 4.39 6.39
C THR A 57 -4.25 3.13 6.82
N GLU A 58 -4.93 2.02 6.64
CA GLU A 58 -4.37 0.70 6.88
C GLU A 58 -4.46 -0.12 5.60
N LEU A 59 -3.36 -0.74 5.22
CA LEU A 59 -3.33 -1.60 4.04
C LEU A 59 -4.24 -2.79 4.23
N LEU A 60 -5.06 -3.08 3.22
CA LEU A 60 -5.82 -4.31 3.14
C LEU A 60 -4.93 -5.32 2.41
N VAL A 61 -4.25 -6.17 3.15
CA VAL A 61 -3.16 -6.98 2.63
C VAL A 61 -3.59 -7.85 1.44
N ASP A 62 -4.81 -8.39 1.49
CA ASP A 62 -5.28 -9.26 0.43
C ASP A 62 -5.58 -8.52 -0.87
N SER A 63 -5.59 -7.20 -0.86
CA SER A 63 -5.89 -6.41 -2.03
C SER A 63 -4.66 -6.07 -2.87
N VAL A 64 -3.47 -6.39 -2.38
CA VAL A 64 -2.22 -6.03 -3.06
C VAL A 64 -2.10 -6.82 -4.36
N ALA A 65 -1.90 -6.11 -5.47
CA ALA A 65 -1.77 -6.74 -6.78
C ALA A 65 -0.65 -6.09 -7.57
N PRO A 66 0.29 -6.86 -8.09
CA PRO A 66 0.49 -8.30 -7.83
C PRO A 66 0.80 -8.58 -6.37
N GLY A 67 0.52 -9.81 -5.94
CA GLY A 67 0.70 -10.17 -4.53
C GLY A 67 2.13 -10.33 -4.07
N SER A 68 3.09 -10.26 -4.99
CA SER A 68 4.51 -10.46 -4.67
C SER A 68 5.19 -9.20 -4.15
N ALA A 69 4.46 -8.31 -3.52
CA ALA A 69 5.01 -7.06 -3.02
C ALA A 69 5.84 -7.28 -1.77
N PHE A 70 6.79 -6.37 -1.57
CA PHE A 70 7.53 -6.22 -0.32
C PHE A 70 6.96 -5.01 0.41
N ALA A 71 7.14 -4.96 1.71
CA ALA A 71 6.59 -3.86 2.50
C ALA A 71 7.64 -3.32 3.45
N SER A 72 7.40 -2.11 3.93
CA SER A 72 8.32 -1.44 4.83
C SER A 72 7.53 -0.64 5.87
N VAL A 73 8.08 -0.56 7.10
CA VAL A 73 7.50 0.27 8.15
C VAL A 73 8.17 1.64 8.22
N ASP A 74 9.32 1.80 7.54
CA ASP A 74 10.08 3.06 7.60
C ASP A 74 10.36 3.66 6.23
N GLY A 75 9.95 2.98 5.16
CA GLY A 75 10.20 3.44 3.81
C GLY A 75 11.61 3.18 3.32
N LYS A 76 12.45 2.53 4.11
CA LYS A 76 13.86 2.30 3.76
C LYS A 76 14.18 0.83 3.61
N ILE A 77 13.79 0.01 4.55
CA ILE A 77 14.07 -1.42 4.53
C ILE A 77 12.80 -2.15 4.16
N PHE A 78 12.84 -2.90 3.06
CA PHE A 78 11.70 -3.64 2.54
C PHE A 78 11.92 -5.13 2.70
N ALA A 79 10.86 -5.83 3.08
CA ALA A 79 10.90 -7.28 3.25
C ALA A 79 9.60 -7.89 2.75
N ALA A 80 9.64 -9.19 2.47
CA ALA A 80 8.46 -9.90 2.01
C ALA A 80 7.34 -9.84 3.05
N MET A 81 6.11 -9.72 2.58
CA MET A 81 4.97 -9.74 3.47
C MET A 81 4.56 -11.17 3.83
N PRO A 82 4.04 -11.41 5.01
CA PRO A 82 3.79 -10.42 6.08
C PRO A 82 5.07 -10.07 6.81
N LEU A 83 5.16 -8.82 7.25
CA LEU A 83 6.34 -8.35 7.97
C LEU A 83 6.36 -8.94 9.37
N LYS A 84 7.56 -9.24 9.85
CA LYS A 84 7.78 -9.80 11.17
C LYS A 84 8.88 -9.03 11.87
N ARG A 85 8.83 -9.02 13.18
CA ARG A 85 9.88 -8.41 13.98
C ARG A 85 10.14 -9.31 15.18
N LYS A 86 11.33 -9.20 15.74
CA LYS A 86 11.70 -9.93 16.93
C LYS A 86 11.41 -9.08 18.14
N VAL A 87 10.76 -9.67 19.13
CA VAL A 87 10.46 -9.00 20.39
C VAL A 87 10.87 -9.91 21.51
N ARG A 88 11.18 -9.32 22.67
CA ARG A 88 11.54 -10.10 23.84
C ARG A 88 10.28 -10.35 24.66
N SER A 89 10.01 -11.62 24.92
CA SER A 89 8.86 -11.99 25.71
C SER A 89 9.12 -11.75 27.20
N ALA A 90 8.08 -11.93 28.00
CA ALA A 90 8.18 -11.67 29.43
C ALA A 90 9.24 -12.53 30.14
N ASN A 91 9.49 -13.73 29.60
CA ASN A 91 10.48 -14.62 30.19
C ASN A 91 11.89 -14.41 29.60
N GLY A 92 12.09 -13.34 28.85
CA GLY A 92 13.39 -13.04 28.29
C GLY A 92 13.71 -13.73 26.97
N ALA A 93 12.86 -14.62 26.49
CA ALA A 93 13.10 -15.30 25.22
C ALA A 93 12.77 -14.37 24.05
N GLU A 94 13.52 -14.54 22.95
CA GLU A 94 13.25 -13.77 21.73
C GLU A 94 12.22 -14.53 20.90
N VAL A 95 11.16 -13.85 20.49
CA VAL A 95 10.10 -14.46 19.68
C VAL A 95 9.81 -13.55 18.49
N GLU A 96 9.34 -14.17 17.40
CA GLU A 96 8.88 -13.42 16.25
C GLU A 96 7.44 -13.02 16.45
N GLN A 97 7.13 -11.80 16.00
CA GLN A 97 5.78 -11.28 16.09
C GLN A 97 5.43 -10.63 14.77
N LEU A 98 4.21 -10.84 14.30
CA LEU A 98 3.75 -10.18 13.09
C LEU A 98 3.62 -8.69 13.33
N VAL A 99 4.06 -7.92 12.34
CA VAL A 99 3.88 -6.47 12.35
C VAL A 99 2.45 -6.21 11.85
N PRO A 100 1.65 -5.44 12.57
CA PRO A 100 0.28 -5.18 12.11
C PRO A 100 0.30 -4.36 10.82
N ALA A 101 -0.68 -4.62 9.96
CA ALA A 101 -0.78 -3.92 8.68
C ALA A 101 -0.86 -2.41 8.85
N SER A 102 -1.41 -1.95 9.97
CA SER A 102 -1.50 -0.52 10.26
C SER A 102 -0.14 0.15 10.41
N ALA A 103 0.91 -0.63 10.62
CA ALA A 103 2.27 -0.09 10.75
C ALA A 103 3.00 -0.02 9.41
N TYR A 104 2.46 -0.60 8.36
CA TYR A 104 3.11 -0.56 7.05
C TYR A 104 3.05 0.86 6.50
N ARG A 105 4.16 1.32 5.92
CA ARG A 105 4.25 2.68 5.38
C ARG A 105 4.47 2.71 3.88
N SER A 106 4.95 1.62 3.28
CA SER A 106 5.23 1.61 1.85
C SER A 106 5.25 0.19 1.32
N LEU A 107 4.84 0.05 0.06
CA LEU A 107 4.92 -1.22 -0.66
C LEU A 107 5.91 -1.06 -1.81
N ARG A 108 6.56 -2.15 -2.19
CA ARG A 108 7.48 -2.13 -3.32
C ARG A 108 7.43 -3.46 -4.06
N TRP A 109 7.44 -3.36 -5.37
CA TRP A 109 7.54 -4.53 -6.25
C TRP A 109 8.85 -4.44 -7.02
N TYR A 110 9.40 -5.60 -7.36
CA TYR A 110 10.63 -5.71 -8.14
C TYR A 110 10.29 -6.50 -9.41
N PRO A 111 9.64 -5.86 -10.39
CA PRO A 111 9.14 -6.59 -11.55
C PRO A 111 10.23 -6.96 -12.57
N GLY A 112 11.46 -6.48 -12.38
CA GLY A 112 12.51 -6.73 -13.32
C GLY A 112 12.59 -5.65 -14.37
N ASP A 113 12.74 -6.03 -15.64
CA ASP A 113 12.94 -5.08 -16.71
C ASP A 113 11.62 -4.68 -17.35
N LEU A 114 11.53 -3.42 -17.78
CA LEU A 114 10.36 -2.92 -18.48
C LEU A 114 10.80 -2.48 -19.87
N ALA A 115 10.33 -3.20 -20.89
CA ALA A 115 10.72 -2.93 -22.26
C ALA A 115 10.13 -1.61 -22.76
N SER A 116 10.78 -1.05 -23.79
CA SER A 116 10.33 0.19 -24.40
C SER A 116 8.86 0.08 -24.82
N GLY A 117 8.08 1.10 -24.51
CA GLY A 117 6.68 1.18 -24.90
C GLY A 117 5.75 0.35 -24.04
N LYS A 118 6.26 -0.33 -23.01
CA LYS A 118 5.43 -1.19 -22.16
C LYS A 118 5.05 -0.47 -20.88
N SER A 119 3.98 -1.00 -20.25
CA SER A 119 3.48 -0.48 -18.99
C SER A 119 3.25 -1.60 -18.00
N LEU A 120 3.40 -1.31 -16.72
CA LEU A 120 3.06 -2.21 -15.62
C LEU A 120 2.21 -1.44 -14.63
N THR A 121 1.24 -2.12 -14.06
CA THR A 121 0.30 -1.53 -13.11
C THR A 121 0.35 -2.29 -11.80
N PHE A 122 0.38 -1.54 -10.71
CA PHE A 122 0.40 -2.09 -9.35
C PHE A 122 -0.68 -1.39 -8.54
N SER A 123 -1.32 -2.13 -7.65
CA SER A 123 -2.43 -1.54 -6.91
C SER A 123 -2.59 -2.15 -5.53
N ALA A 124 -3.28 -1.43 -4.67
CA ALA A 124 -3.67 -1.92 -3.36
C ALA A 124 -4.82 -1.09 -2.84
N ARG A 125 -5.55 -1.65 -1.89
CA ARG A 125 -6.65 -0.94 -1.22
C ARG A 125 -6.23 -0.62 0.20
N PHE A 126 -6.71 0.51 0.67
CA PHE A 126 -6.38 1.02 2.00
C PHE A 126 -7.67 1.47 2.66
N LYS A 127 -7.85 1.10 3.93
CA LYS A 127 -9.02 1.52 4.68
C LYS A 127 -8.65 2.72 5.53
N VAL A 128 -9.46 3.77 5.44
CA VAL A 128 -9.25 4.96 6.27
C VAL A 128 -9.55 4.60 7.71
N SER A 129 -8.64 4.95 8.62
CA SER A 129 -8.74 4.58 10.03
C SER A 129 -9.99 5.11 10.67
N ASP A 130 -10.66 4.24 11.43
CA ASP A 130 -11.87 4.62 12.12
C ASP A 130 -11.60 5.46 13.36
N ASP A 131 -10.41 5.29 13.95
CA ASP A 131 -10.07 5.97 15.20
C ASP A 131 -9.05 7.07 14.97
N GLN A 132 -9.21 7.82 13.89
CA GLN A 132 -8.36 8.96 13.65
C GLN A 132 -8.48 9.94 14.81
N PRO A 133 -7.40 10.62 15.13
CA PRO A 133 -7.49 11.69 16.12
C PRO A 133 -8.51 12.69 15.62
N ALA A 134 -9.23 13.26 16.52
CA ALA A 134 -10.17 14.26 16.15
C ALA A 134 -9.47 15.33 15.33
N ALA A 135 -10.09 15.71 14.29
CA ALA A 135 -9.50 16.67 13.44
C ALA A 135 -9.20 17.91 14.19
N ASN A 136 -9.83 18.05 15.19
CA ASN A 136 -9.60 19.01 16.09
C ASN A 136 -8.92 18.49 17.20
N GLY A 137 -8.32 17.57 17.05
CA GLY A 137 -7.58 17.05 18.06
C GLY A 137 -8.34 16.60 19.16
N LYS A 138 -8.77 16.40 19.30
CA LYS A 138 -8.98 16.05 20.21
C LYS A 138 -8.88 15.20 20.68
N SER A 139 -8.47 15.20 20.79
CA SER A 139 -8.24 14.50 21.49
C SER A 139 -9.04 13.98 22.17
N ARG A 140 -9.34 13.73 22.66
CA ARG A 140 -10.17 12.97 23.37
C ARG A 140 -9.87 12.67 24.67
#